data_edc135241869586b7b2bedd6aaa19c59
#
_entry.id   edc135241869586b7b2bedd6aaa19c59
#
_cell.length_a   1.000
_cell.length_b   1.000
_cell.length_c   1.000
_cell.angle_alpha   90.00
_cell.angle_beta   90.00
_cell.angle_gamma   90.00
#
_symmetry.space_group_name_H-M   'P 1'
#
loop_
_entity.id
_entity.type
_entity.pdbx_description
1 polymer ?
#
loop_
_entity_poly.entity_id
_entity_poly.type
_entity_poly.pdbx_seq_one_letter_code
_entity_poly.pdbx_strand_id
1 'polypeptide(L)'
;MGGKDDIANLGAGEQEALVSARLGDIRKRVNAESWSNNMEQLISDWGEKAAGLRYMHGHSGGKWKKFSNNLAVASIVVTSVASTISLIATSVEDQETKNGILFGVGGVGLISALLQSFKKFYNAEEKAADHASVAKQFGSFYRYITLQMNMSREDRDPSDVLCAYALKEYERLQQESPPLSGDSIKSFKAKFLNGEQAVPDVAEDKFVIHITRPNEEVNVLKESNRFNLSAPASPSTESSENYTWFSLINLLLLILTSNVNVKSSFILVFTMFP
;
A
#
# COMPACT_ATOMS: atom_id res chain seq x y z
N MET A 1 41.24 -47.03 -1.61
CA MET A 1 40.97 -47.72 -0.32
C MET A 1 41.84 -47.08 0.78
N GLY A 2 41.80 -45.77 1.00
CA GLY A 2 42.71 -45.05 1.87
C GLY A 2 42.06 -43.96 2.69
N GLY A 3 40.83 -44.12 3.17
CA GLY A 3 40.13 -43.05 3.86
C GLY A 3 39.52 -43.42 5.22
N LYS A 4 39.66 -44.67 5.67
CA LYS A 4 39.14 -45.07 6.99
C LYS A 4 40.17 -45.04 8.12
N ASP A 5 41.44 -45.14 7.78
CA ASP A 5 42.50 -45.27 8.79
C ASP A 5 43.01 -43.90 9.26
N ASP A 6 42.77 -42.84 8.48
CA ASP A 6 43.22 -41.48 8.85
C ASP A 6 42.35 -40.85 9.94
N ILE A 7 41.09 -41.28 10.09
CA ILE A 7 40.13 -40.69 11.07
C ILE A 7 40.37 -41.23 12.48
N ALA A 8 40.92 -42.44 12.61
CA ALA A 8 41.07 -43.10 13.90
C ALA A 8 42.25 -42.54 14.76
N ASN A 9 43.14 -41.76 14.14
CA ASN A 9 44.29 -41.16 14.77
C ASN A 9 44.16 -39.68 15.17
N LEU A 10 43.02 -39.07 14.85
CA LEU A 10 42.75 -37.67 15.21
C LEU A 10 42.25 -37.56 16.66
N GLY A 11 42.63 -36.48 17.35
CA GLY A 11 42.10 -36.17 18.68
C GLY A 11 40.57 -35.98 18.65
N ALA A 12 39.91 -36.26 19.77
CA ALA A 12 38.45 -36.22 19.85
C ALA A 12 37.85 -34.90 19.29
N GLY A 13 38.49 -33.74 19.52
CA GLY A 13 38.04 -32.44 18.99
C GLY A 13 38.22 -32.30 17.47
N GLU A 14 39.26 -32.93 16.89
CA GLU A 14 39.46 -32.92 15.43
C GLU A 14 38.52 -33.85 14.72
N GLN A 15 38.12 -34.97 15.33
CA GLN A 15 37.09 -35.86 14.81
C GLN A 15 35.75 -35.17 14.78
N GLU A 16 35.36 -34.44 15.83
CA GLU A 16 34.11 -33.69 15.92
C GLU A 16 34.04 -32.56 14.86
N ALA A 17 35.17 -31.84 14.69
CA ALA A 17 35.25 -30.81 13.64
C ALA A 17 35.13 -31.39 12.23
N LEU A 18 35.76 -32.55 11.98
CA LEU A 18 35.65 -33.22 10.66
C LEU A 18 34.24 -33.76 10.36
N VAL A 19 33.56 -34.30 11.37
CA VAL A 19 32.18 -34.77 11.26
C VAL A 19 31.24 -33.60 11.00
N SER A 20 31.40 -32.49 11.72
CA SER A 20 30.58 -31.30 11.52
C SER A 20 30.78 -30.67 10.13
N ALA A 21 32.03 -30.64 9.63
CA ALA A 21 32.31 -30.17 8.26
C ALA A 21 31.67 -31.07 7.21
N ARG A 22 31.75 -32.40 7.34
CA ARG A 22 31.09 -33.35 6.41
C ARG A 22 29.58 -33.25 6.45
N LEU A 23 28.98 -33.07 7.62
CA LEU A 23 27.53 -32.84 7.75
C LEU A 23 27.13 -31.52 7.06
N GLY A 24 27.94 -30.47 7.18
CA GLY A 24 27.76 -29.23 6.48
C GLY A 24 27.76 -29.41 4.95
N ASP A 25 28.73 -30.15 4.41
CA ASP A 25 28.80 -30.40 2.97
C ASP A 25 27.63 -31.26 2.45
N ILE A 26 27.22 -32.26 3.22
CA ILE A 26 26.04 -33.07 2.88
C ILE A 26 24.80 -32.22 2.86
N ARG A 27 24.60 -31.37 3.88
CA ARG A 27 23.47 -30.42 3.95
C ARG A 27 23.43 -29.48 2.74
N LYS A 28 24.58 -28.93 2.36
CA LYS A 28 24.68 -28.05 1.18
C LYS A 28 24.28 -28.77 -0.10
N ARG A 29 24.72 -30.01 -0.32
CA ARG A 29 24.34 -30.80 -1.50
C ARG A 29 22.85 -31.10 -1.51
N VAL A 30 22.29 -31.55 -0.40
CA VAL A 30 20.85 -31.82 -0.28
C VAL A 30 20.03 -30.55 -0.56
N ASN A 31 20.49 -29.40 -0.04
CA ASN A 31 19.84 -28.11 -0.35
C ASN A 31 19.89 -27.82 -1.84
N ALA A 32 21.05 -27.93 -2.49
CA ALA A 32 21.20 -27.66 -3.91
C ALA A 32 20.29 -28.57 -4.78
N GLU A 33 20.20 -29.86 -4.42
CA GLU A 33 19.37 -30.85 -5.11
C GLU A 33 17.88 -30.60 -4.91
N SER A 34 17.46 -29.99 -3.81
CA SER A 34 16.07 -29.64 -3.53
C SER A 34 15.51 -28.55 -4.48
N TRP A 35 16.39 -27.73 -5.05
CA TRP A 35 16.03 -26.62 -5.91
C TRP A 35 15.87 -27.04 -7.38
N SER A 36 14.70 -26.79 -7.94
CA SER A 36 14.44 -26.86 -9.37
C SER A 36 14.23 -25.46 -9.95
N ASN A 37 14.45 -25.29 -11.26
CA ASN A 37 14.21 -24.02 -11.95
C ASN A 37 12.74 -23.57 -11.78
N ASN A 38 11.81 -24.50 -11.77
CA ASN A 38 10.37 -24.20 -11.59
C ASN A 38 10.08 -23.65 -10.19
N MET A 39 10.76 -24.21 -9.15
CA MET A 39 10.60 -23.71 -7.79
C MET A 39 11.20 -22.32 -7.63
N GLU A 40 12.37 -22.07 -8.24
CA GLU A 40 12.98 -20.75 -8.27
C GLU A 40 12.07 -19.71 -8.92
N GLN A 41 11.48 -20.06 -10.07
CA GLN A 41 10.55 -19.17 -10.78
C GLN A 41 9.30 -18.89 -9.92
N LEU A 42 8.69 -19.92 -9.33
CA LEU A 42 7.51 -19.77 -8.50
C LEU A 42 7.75 -18.81 -7.32
N ILE A 43 8.86 -18.98 -6.61
CA ILE A 43 9.20 -18.14 -5.45
C ILE A 43 9.56 -16.72 -5.90
N SER A 44 10.26 -16.58 -7.04
CA SER A 44 10.54 -15.28 -7.66
C SER A 44 9.24 -14.54 -8.00
N ASP A 45 8.29 -15.23 -8.64
CA ASP A 45 6.99 -14.66 -9.00
C ASP A 45 6.23 -14.14 -7.77
N TRP A 46 6.24 -14.88 -6.65
CA TRP A 46 5.64 -14.39 -5.40
C TRP A 46 6.35 -13.17 -4.84
N GLY A 47 7.68 -13.11 -4.96
CA GLY A 47 8.46 -11.93 -4.61
C GLY A 47 8.05 -10.72 -5.45
N GLU A 48 7.93 -10.88 -6.76
CA GLU A 48 7.53 -9.82 -7.68
C GLU A 48 6.09 -9.36 -7.46
N LYS A 49 5.15 -10.30 -7.26
CA LYS A 49 3.77 -10.00 -6.87
C LYS A 49 3.72 -9.19 -5.57
N ALA A 50 4.54 -9.55 -4.58
CA ALA A 50 4.64 -8.79 -3.33
C ALA A 50 5.20 -7.38 -3.54
N ALA A 51 6.17 -7.20 -4.44
CA ALA A 51 6.67 -5.88 -4.81
C ALA A 51 5.57 -5.01 -5.48
N GLY A 52 4.74 -5.62 -6.33
CA GLY A 52 3.56 -4.98 -6.91
C GLY A 52 2.54 -4.54 -5.86
N LEU A 53 2.19 -5.43 -4.92
CA LEU A 53 1.29 -5.13 -3.80
C LEU A 53 1.86 -4.02 -2.90
N ARG A 54 3.16 -4.07 -2.59
CA ARG A 54 3.85 -2.98 -1.89
C ARG A 54 3.64 -1.62 -2.56
N TYR A 55 3.78 -1.57 -3.89
CA TYR A 55 3.57 -0.33 -4.64
C TYR A 55 2.12 0.15 -4.53
N MET A 56 1.14 -0.73 -4.74
CA MET A 56 -0.27 -0.39 -4.70
C MET A 56 -0.71 0.10 -3.31
N HIS A 57 -0.29 -0.58 -2.24
CA HIS A 57 -0.57 -0.14 -0.88
C HIS A 57 0.15 1.17 -0.54
N GLY A 58 1.40 1.36 -0.98
CA GLY A 58 2.12 2.61 -0.83
C GLY A 58 1.42 3.78 -1.52
N HIS A 59 0.88 3.55 -2.72
CA HIS A 59 0.10 4.55 -3.46
C HIS A 59 -1.21 4.88 -2.75
N SER A 60 -1.97 3.87 -2.30
CA SER A 60 -3.21 4.06 -1.53
C SER A 60 -2.95 4.83 -0.22
N GLY A 61 -1.94 4.43 0.54
CA GLY A 61 -1.56 5.12 1.78
C GLY A 61 -1.17 6.58 1.54
N GLY A 62 -0.44 6.84 0.45
CA GLY A 62 -0.10 8.21 0.04
C GLY A 62 -1.32 9.08 -0.28
N LYS A 63 -2.33 8.51 -0.94
CA LYS A 63 -3.60 9.21 -1.23
C LYS A 63 -4.38 9.53 0.05
N TRP A 64 -4.57 8.56 0.93
CA TRP A 64 -5.26 8.75 2.21
C TRP A 64 -4.54 9.77 3.09
N LYS A 65 -3.21 9.75 3.11
CA LYS A 65 -2.41 10.73 3.85
C LYS A 65 -2.59 12.15 3.31
N LYS A 66 -2.57 12.32 1.98
CA LYS A 66 -2.83 13.63 1.36
C LYS A 66 -4.24 14.13 1.69
N PHE A 67 -5.24 13.25 1.61
CA PHE A 67 -6.61 13.59 1.96
C PHE A 67 -6.74 14.03 3.43
N SER A 68 -6.17 13.26 4.37
CA SER A 68 -6.15 13.62 5.79
C SER A 68 -5.47 14.97 6.04
N ASN A 69 -4.31 15.21 5.42
CA ASN A 69 -3.59 16.47 5.55
C ASN A 69 -4.40 17.65 5.01
N ASN A 70 -5.04 17.50 3.85
CA ASN A 70 -5.86 18.54 3.27
C ASN A 70 -7.05 18.92 4.16
N LEU A 71 -7.72 17.90 4.76
CA LEU A 71 -8.79 18.15 5.72
C LEU A 71 -8.27 18.85 6.99
N ALA A 72 -7.11 18.47 7.48
CA ALA A 72 -6.50 19.10 8.65
C ALA A 72 -6.15 20.56 8.39
N VAL A 73 -5.51 20.86 7.26
CA VAL A 73 -5.16 22.23 6.86
C VAL A 73 -6.43 23.07 6.68
N ALA A 74 -7.44 22.57 5.97
CA ALA A 74 -8.71 23.27 5.80
C ALA A 74 -9.37 23.59 7.16
N SER A 75 -9.38 22.62 8.09
CA SER A 75 -9.93 22.82 9.44
C SER A 75 -9.17 23.91 10.21
N ILE A 76 -7.83 23.90 10.16
CA ILE A 76 -6.99 24.90 10.83
C ILE A 76 -7.27 26.29 10.27
N VAL A 77 -7.30 26.44 8.94
CA VAL A 77 -7.55 27.74 8.28
C VAL A 77 -8.94 28.27 8.69
N VAL A 78 -9.98 27.44 8.56
CA VAL A 78 -11.36 27.83 8.94
C VAL A 78 -11.43 28.26 10.40
N THR A 79 -10.84 27.49 11.31
CA THR A 79 -10.84 27.81 12.75
C THR A 79 -10.07 29.08 13.06
N SER A 80 -8.91 29.30 12.41
CA SER A 80 -8.09 30.51 12.60
C SER A 80 -8.83 31.77 12.15
N VAL A 81 -9.48 31.70 10.99
CA VAL A 81 -10.29 32.83 10.46
C VAL A 81 -11.45 33.12 11.40
N ALA A 82 -12.18 32.08 11.86
CA ALA A 82 -13.29 32.26 12.81
C ALA A 82 -12.83 32.93 14.11
N SER A 83 -11.69 32.50 14.64
CA SER A 83 -11.12 33.04 15.88
C SER A 83 -10.72 34.51 15.71
N THR A 84 -10.10 34.87 14.61
CA THR A 84 -9.72 36.26 14.31
C THR A 84 -10.95 37.16 14.19
N ILE A 85 -11.97 36.74 13.44
CA ILE A 85 -13.22 37.48 13.30
C ILE A 85 -13.93 37.63 14.66
N SER A 86 -13.91 36.59 15.49
CA SER A 86 -14.49 36.63 16.83
C SER A 86 -13.80 37.69 17.73
N LEU A 87 -12.46 37.80 17.63
CA LEU A 87 -11.73 38.87 18.35
C LEU A 87 -12.10 40.27 17.87
N ILE A 88 -12.22 40.48 16.55
CA ILE A 88 -12.64 41.77 16.00
C ILE A 88 -14.05 42.12 16.45
N ALA A 89 -14.96 41.13 16.53
CA ALA A 89 -16.34 41.36 17.00
C ALA A 89 -16.43 41.95 18.42
N THR A 90 -15.43 41.71 19.26
CA THR A 90 -15.39 42.25 20.64
C THR A 90 -15.12 43.73 20.68
N SER A 91 -14.50 44.31 19.65
CA SER A 91 -14.14 45.73 19.54
C SER A 91 -15.20 46.56 18.80
N VAL A 92 -16.28 45.96 18.31
CA VAL A 92 -17.37 46.65 17.60
C VAL A 92 -18.37 47.17 18.64
N GLU A 93 -18.58 48.51 18.64
CA GLU A 93 -19.52 49.15 19.57
C GLU A 93 -20.98 49.01 19.10
N ASP A 94 -21.23 49.02 17.79
CA ASP A 94 -22.56 48.87 17.23
C ASP A 94 -23.11 47.47 17.43
N GLN A 95 -24.23 47.35 18.15
CA GLN A 95 -24.81 46.07 18.56
C GLN A 95 -25.36 45.29 17.39
N GLU A 96 -25.90 45.93 16.35
CA GLU A 96 -26.46 45.27 15.18
C GLU A 96 -25.36 44.63 14.33
N THR A 97 -24.29 45.40 14.07
CA THR A 97 -23.09 44.91 13.38
C THR A 97 -22.43 43.79 14.15
N LYS A 98 -22.31 43.89 15.47
CA LYS A 98 -21.74 42.87 16.35
C LYS A 98 -22.53 41.56 16.27
N ASN A 99 -23.85 41.61 16.33
CA ASN A 99 -24.69 40.43 16.21
C ASN A 99 -24.53 39.78 14.82
N GLY A 100 -24.47 40.52 13.74
CA GLY A 100 -24.22 40.05 12.41
C GLY A 100 -22.89 39.28 12.28
N ILE A 101 -21.81 39.82 12.87
CA ILE A 101 -20.49 39.17 12.89
C ILE A 101 -20.55 37.86 13.70
N LEU A 102 -21.21 37.88 14.87
CA LEU A 102 -21.33 36.66 15.71
C LEU A 102 -22.13 35.57 15.03
N PHE A 103 -23.19 35.87 14.28
CA PHE A 103 -23.90 34.90 13.46
C PHE A 103 -22.99 34.29 12.38
N GLY A 104 -22.18 35.12 11.71
CA GLY A 104 -21.18 34.66 10.75
C GLY A 104 -20.14 33.73 11.37
N VAL A 105 -19.60 34.05 12.54
CA VAL A 105 -18.66 33.22 13.30
C VAL A 105 -19.33 31.89 13.68
N GLY A 106 -20.59 31.92 14.13
CA GLY A 106 -21.36 30.71 14.41
C GLY A 106 -21.48 29.76 13.20
N GLY A 107 -21.78 30.33 12.01
CA GLY A 107 -21.82 29.59 10.76
C GLY A 107 -20.48 28.95 10.39
N VAL A 108 -19.38 29.69 10.53
CA VAL A 108 -18.02 29.16 10.29
C VAL A 108 -17.66 28.08 11.32
N GLY A 109 -18.12 28.24 12.58
CA GLY A 109 -17.96 27.22 13.62
C GLY A 109 -18.64 25.89 13.25
N LEU A 110 -19.85 25.94 12.71
CA LEU A 110 -20.57 24.74 12.22
C LEU A 110 -19.79 24.06 11.09
N ILE A 111 -19.23 24.83 10.15
CA ILE A 111 -18.41 24.27 9.06
C ILE A 111 -17.16 23.58 9.63
N SER A 112 -16.49 24.19 10.61
CA SER A 112 -15.35 23.58 11.27
C SER A 112 -15.73 22.26 11.97
N ALA A 113 -16.86 22.22 12.64
CA ALA A 113 -17.39 21.01 13.29
C ALA A 113 -17.69 19.91 12.26
N LEU A 114 -18.29 20.25 11.13
CA LEU A 114 -18.52 19.31 10.03
C LEU A 114 -17.21 18.76 9.46
N LEU A 115 -16.21 19.60 9.20
CA LEU A 115 -14.89 19.14 8.71
C LEU A 115 -14.23 18.16 9.68
N GLN A 116 -14.31 18.42 10.99
CA GLN A 116 -13.79 17.51 12.00
C GLN A 116 -14.58 16.20 12.05
N SER A 117 -15.90 16.26 11.91
CA SER A 117 -16.76 15.08 11.84
C SER A 117 -16.44 14.21 10.63
N PHE A 118 -16.19 14.81 9.47
CA PHE A 118 -15.73 14.10 8.28
C PHE A 118 -14.37 13.46 8.47
N LYS A 119 -13.40 14.19 9.06
CA LYS A 119 -12.09 13.62 9.36
C LYS A 119 -12.22 12.36 10.21
N LYS A 120 -13.08 12.39 11.24
CA LYS A 120 -13.34 11.25 12.12
C LYS A 120 -14.11 10.13 11.42
N PHE A 121 -15.10 10.46 10.60
CA PHE A 121 -15.92 9.47 9.88
C PHE A 121 -15.10 8.66 8.86
N TYR A 122 -14.23 9.32 8.09
CA TYR A 122 -13.42 8.64 7.07
C TYR A 122 -12.23 7.88 7.64
N ASN A 123 -11.79 8.18 8.87
CA ASN A 123 -10.58 7.61 9.49
C ASN A 123 -9.37 7.59 8.52
N ALA A 124 -9.23 8.68 7.75
CA ALA A 124 -8.27 8.73 6.66
C ALA A 124 -6.80 8.56 7.12
N GLU A 125 -6.50 8.96 8.34
CA GLU A 125 -5.18 8.82 8.96
C GLU A 125 -4.88 7.35 9.30
N GLU A 126 -5.86 6.64 9.87
CA GLU A 126 -5.79 5.22 10.18
C GLU A 126 -5.64 4.40 8.89
N LYS A 127 -6.51 4.63 7.90
CA LYS A 127 -6.39 3.98 6.58
C LYS A 127 -5.03 4.23 5.93
N ALA A 128 -4.48 5.44 6.04
CA ALA A 128 -3.15 5.75 5.52
C ALA A 128 -2.06 4.96 6.26
N ALA A 129 -2.18 4.82 7.59
CA ALA A 129 -1.24 4.07 8.41
C ALA A 129 -1.31 2.56 8.10
N ASP A 130 -2.51 1.99 7.96
CA ASP A 130 -2.72 0.59 7.64
C ASP A 130 -2.09 0.23 6.29
N HIS A 131 -2.41 0.99 5.23
CA HIS A 131 -1.80 0.79 3.93
C HIS A 131 -0.26 0.96 3.97
N ALA A 132 0.26 1.91 4.73
CA ALA A 132 1.69 2.11 4.87
C ALA A 132 2.37 0.96 5.63
N SER A 133 1.70 0.41 6.65
CA SER A 133 2.17 -0.75 7.42
C SER A 133 2.27 -1.97 6.52
N VAL A 134 1.20 -2.29 5.80
CA VAL A 134 1.14 -3.42 4.89
C VAL A 134 2.16 -3.28 3.75
N ALA A 135 2.32 -2.08 3.19
CA ALA A 135 3.36 -1.83 2.19
C ALA A 135 4.78 -2.12 2.71
N LYS A 136 5.07 -1.82 3.98
CA LYS A 136 6.35 -2.17 4.61
C LYS A 136 6.52 -3.67 4.77
N GLN A 137 5.45 -4.39 5.16
CA GLN A 137 5.48 -5.84 5.35
C GLN A 137 5.70 -6.57 4.01
N PHE A 138 4.97 -6.23 2.96
CA PHE A 138 5.25 -6.74 1.60
C PHE A 138 6.67 -6.38 1.14
N GLY A 139 7.17 -5.19 1.49
CA GLY A 139 8.55 -4.81 1.20
C GLY A 139 9.58 -5.65 1.95
N SER A 140 9.30 -6.10 3.17
CA SER A 140 10.16 -7.00 3.93
C SER A 140 10.16 -8.39 3.34
N PHE A 141 8.99 -8.92 2.99
CA PHE A 141 8.84 -10.20 2.31
C PHE A 141 9.60 -10.20 0.96
N TYR A 142 9.40 -9.18 0.12
CA TYR A 142 10.13 -9.04 -1.14
C TYR A 142 11.64 -9.07 -0.94
N ARG A 143 12.17 -8.32 0.04
CA ARG A 143 13.61 -8.29 0.30
C ARG A 143 14.14 -9.64 0.79
N TYR A 144 13.35 -10.35 1.60
CA TYR A 144 13.73 -11.70 2.05
C TYR A 144 13.83 -12.67 0.88
N ILE A 145 12.81 -12.72 0.02
CA ILE A 145 12.83 -13.56 -1.19
C ILE A 145 14.01 -13.17 -2.10
N THR A 146 14.22 -11.87 -2.32
CA THR A 146 15.35 -11.37 -3.12
C THR A 146 16.70 -11.82 -2.55
N LEU A 147 16.85 -11.78 -1.24
CA LEU A 147 18.07 -12.25 -0.58
C LEU A 147 18.30 -13.75 -0.84
N GLN A 148 17.27 -14.57 -0.62
CA GLN A 148 17.36 -16.02 -0.84
C GLN A 148 17.68 -16.35 -2.32
N MET A 149 17.02 -15.67 -3.26
CA MET A 149 17.25 -15.91 -4.71
C MET A 149 18.64 -15.46 -5.20
N ASN A 150 19.26 -14.48 -4.53
CA ASN A 150 20.62 -14.04 -4.87
C ASN A 150 21.73 -14.91 -4.24
N MET A 151 21.40 -15.81 -3.33
CA MET A 151 22.36 -16.77 -2.79
C MET A 151 22.54 -17.97 -3.73
N SER A 152 23.66 -18.69 -3.61
CA SER A 152 23.84 -19.97 -4.31
C SER A 152 22.84 -21.01 -3.78
N ARG A 153 22.40 -21.99 -4.60
CA ARG A 153 21.45 -23.03 -4.18
C ARG A 153 21.91 -23.79 -2.93
N GLU A 154 23.21 -23.92 -2.75
CA GLU A 154 23.81 -24.61 -1.60
C GLU A 154 23.63 -23.86 -0.29
N ASP A 155 23.60 -22.52 -0.35
CA ASP A 155 23.55 -21.64 0.81
C ASP A 155 22.14 -21.12 1.12
N ARG A 156 21.16 -21.38 0.24
CA ARG A 156 19.75 -21.03 0.48
C ARG A 156 19.11 -21.92 1.54
N ASP A 157 17.99 -21.50 2.06
CA ASP A 157 17.12 -22.40 2.81
C ASP A 157 16.63 -23.55 1.90
N PRO A 158 16.34 -24.75 2.43
CA PRO A 158 15.75 -25.83 1.65
C PRO A 158 14.49 -25.37 0.93
N SER A 159 14.31 -25.81 -0.33
CA SER A 159 13.25 -25.27 -1.19
C SER A 159 11.83 -25.50 -0.64
N ASP A 160 11.58 -26.64 0.03
CA ASP A 160 10.31 -26.97 0.67
C ASP A 160 10.03 -26.06 1.87
N VAL A 161 11.03 -25.77 2.68
CA VAL A 161 10.94 -24.87 3.84
C VAL A 161 10.66 -23.46 3.38
N LEU A 162 11.42 -22.97 2.38
CA LEU A 162 11.24 -21.62 1.85
C LEU A 162 9.88 -21.45 1.17
N CYS A 163 9.44 -22.47 0.40
CA CYS A 163 8.14 -22.46 -0.25
C CYS A 163 6.99 -22.43 0.77
N ALA A 164 7.05 -23.26 1.81
CA ALA A 164 6.03 -23.26 2.87
C ALA A 164 5.99 -21.94 3.63
N TYR A 165 7.16 -21.36 3.94
CA TYR A 165 7.24 -20.03 4.55
C TYR A 165 6.65 -18.94 3.64
N ALA A 166 7.07 -18.94 2.37
CA ALA A 166 6.64 -17.91 1.42
C ALA A 166 5.13 -17.94 1.19
N LEU A 167 4.53 -19.14 1.03
CA LEU A 167 3.09 -19.31 0.89
C LEU A 167 2.36 -18.76 2.12
N LYS A 168 2.73 -19.25 3.31
CA LYS A 168 2.10 -18.85 4.58
C LYS A 168 2.17 -17.33 4.81
N GLU A 169 3.33 -16.74 4.57
CA GLU A 169 3.54 -15.31 4.82
C GLU A 169 2.81 -14.46 3.77
N TYR A 170 2.82 -14.87 2.50
CA TYR A 170 2.08 -14.19 1.44
C TYR A 170 0.57 -14.19 1.70
N GLU A 171 0.00 -15.36 2.06
CA GLU A 171 -1.42 -15.49 2.43
C GLU A 171 -1.77 -14.63 3.64
N ARG A 172 -0.94 -14.65 4.69
CA ARG A 172 -1.13 -13.81 5.88
C ARG A 172 -1.19 -12.33 5.50
N LEU A 173 -0.23 -11.89 4.70
CA LEU A 173 -0.16 -10.49 4.26
C LEU A 173 -1.38 -10.08 3.42
N GLN A 174 -1.87 -10.98 2.57
CA GLN A 174 -3.09 -10.72 1.80
C GLN A 174 -4.33 -10.63 2.70
N GLN A 175 -4.47 -11.52 3.69
CA GLN A 175 -5.61 -11.53 4.61
C GLN A 175 -5.65 -10.30 5.52
N GLU A 176 -4.49 -9.83 5.98
CA GLU A 176 -4.37 -8.65 6.83
C GLU A 176 -4.43 -7.32 6.06
N SER A 177 -4.40 -7.38 4.73
CA SER A 177 -4.34 -6.19 3.89
C SER A 177 -5.68 -5.49 3.77
N PRO A 178 -5.74 -4.16 3.93
CA PRO A 178 -6.94 -3.40 3.62
C PRO A 178 -7.23 -3.44 2.10
N PRO A 179 -8.50 -3.32 1.70
CA PRO A 179 -8.89 -3.39 0.29
C PRO A 179 -8.21 -2.28 -0.53
N LEU A 180 -7.71 -2.66 -1.70
CA LEU A 180 -7.05 -1.73 -2.63
C LEU A 180 -8.08 -0.94 -3.43
N SER A 181 -7.83 0.34 -3.62
CA SER A 181 -8.65 1.18 -4.50
C SER A 181 -8.37 0.87 -5.98
N GLY A 182 -9.40 0.95 -6.82
CA GLY A 182 -9.26 0.79 -8.27
C GLY A 182 -8.24 1.74 -8.91
N ASP A 183 -8.05 2.92 -8.34
CA ASP A 183 -7.03 3.88 -8.80
C ASP A 183 -5.60 3.39 -8.55
N SER A 184 -5.36 2.70 -7.43
CA SER A 184 -4.03 2.15 -7.13
C SER A 184 -3.69 1.00 -8.06
N ILE A 185 -4.69 0.18 -8.42
CA ILE A 185 -4.55 -0.88 -9.41
C ILE A 185 -4.28 -0.28 -10.81
N LYS A 186 -5.04 0.75 -11.21
CA LYS A 186 -4.81 1.48 -12.47
C LYS A 186 -3.42 2.11 -12.53
N SER A 187 -2.97 2.71 -11.43
CA SER A 187 -1.64 3.32 -11.33
C SER A 187 -0.53 2.26 -11.45
N PHE A 188 -0.73 1.08 -10.87
CA PHE A 188 0.19 -0.04 -11.02
C PHE A 188 0.24 -0.51 -12.47
N LYS A 189 -0.93 -0.77 -13.09
CA LYS A 189 -1.02 -1.19 -14.50
C LYS A 189 -0.34 -0.18 -15.44
N ALA A 190 -0.62 1.10 -15.27
CA ALA A 190 -0.03 2.15 -16.10
C ALA A 190 1.50 2.22 -16.00
N LYS A 191 2.06 1.86 -14.84
CA LYS A 191 3.50 1.94 -14.62
C LYS A 191 4.25 0.67 -14.98
N PHE A 192 3.65 -0.50 -14.77
CA PHE A 192 4.36 -1.78 -14.79
C PHE A 192 3.83 -2.80 -15.81
N LEU A 193 2.68 -2.56 -16.45
CA LEU A 193 2.05 -3.55 -17.35
C LEU A 193 2.91 -3.92 -18.58
N ASN A 194 3.86 -3.05 -18.95
CA ASN A 194 4.79 -3.31 -20.06
C ASN A 194 6.08 -4.02 -19.62
N GLY A 195 6.20 -4.40 -18.33
CA GLY A 195 7.34 -5.12 -17.79
C GLY A 195 7.15 -6.65 -17.83
N GLU A 196 8.27 -7.37 -17.72
CA GLU A 196 8.27 -8.85 -17.63
C GLU A 196 7.96 -9.37 -16.23
N GLN A 197 7.67 -8.50 -15.27
CA GLN A 197 7.44 -8.88 -13.89
C GLN A 197 6.09 -9.58 -13.68
N ALA A 198 6.04 -10.49 -12.70
CA ALA A 198 4.80 -11.14 -12.30
C ALA A 198 3.78 -10.12 -11.77
N VAL A 199 2.54 -10.22 -12.28
CA VAL A 199 1.46 -9.31 -11.92
C VAL A 199 0.73 -9.85 -10.68
N PRO A 200 0.46 -9.02 -9.65
CA PRO A 200 -0.35 -9.44 -8.52
C PRO A 200 -1.78 -9.83 -8.93
N ASP A 201 -2.34 -10.84 -8.27
CA ASP A 201 -3.65 -11.43 -8.60
C ASP A 201 -4.77 -10.38 -8.69
N VAL A 202 -4.76 -9.39 -7.79
CA VAL A 202 -5.74 -8.28 -7.79
C VAL A 202 -5.63 -7.35 -9.02
N ALA A 203 -4.55 -7.42 -9.75
CA ALA A 203 -4.30 -6.63 -10.96
C ALA A 203 -4.34 -7.47 -12.23
N GLU A 204 -4.49 -8.78 -12.14
CA GLU A 204 -4.65 -9.66 -13.29
C GLU A 204 -6.04 -9.52 -13.92
N ASP A 205 -6.08 -9.47 -15.25
CA ASP A 205 -7.34 -9.43 -15.99
C ASP A 205 -7.92 -10.84 -16.23
N LYS A 206 -7.11 -11.89 -16.06
CA LYS A 206 -7.48 -13.30 -16.25
C LYS A 206 -6.77 -14.17 -15.21
N PHE A 207 -7.51 -15.09 -14.62
CA PHE A 207 -6.95 -16.08 -13.72
C PHE A 207 -6.58 -17.34 -14.52
N VAL A 208 -5.29 -17.61 -14.68
CA VAL A 208 -4.79 -18.78 -15.39
C VAL A 208 -3.86 -19.58 -14.48
N ILE A 209 -4.16 -20.86 -14.32
CA ILE A 209 -3.27 -21.78 -13.59
C ILE A 209 -2.31 -22.40 -14.62
N HIS A 210 -1.03 -22.07 -14.51
CA HIS A 210 0.02 -22.66 -15.33
C HIS A 210 0.51 -23.98 -14.71
N ILE A 211 0.33 -25.08 -15.45
CA ILE A 211 0.84 -26.40 -15.04
C ILE A 211 2.19 -26.60 -15.74
N THR A 212 3.29 -26.54 -14.98
CA THR A 212 4.62 -26.85 -15.51
C THR A 212 4.87 -28.36 -15.41
N ARG A 213 4.95 -29.06 -16.53
CA ARG A 213 5.30 -30.48 -16.60
C ARG A 213 6.79 -30.60 -16.93
N PRO A 214 7.60 -31.31 -16.13
CA PRO A 214 8.97 -31.61 -16.50
C PRO A 214 8.95 -32.51 -17.77
N ASN A 215 9.55 -32.06 -18.85
CA ASN A 215 9.70 -32.76 -20.16
C ASN A 215 8.62 -32.54 -21.24
N GLU A 216 7.69 -31.63 -21.12
CA GLU A 216 6.97 -31.17 -22.32
C GLU A 216 7.63 -29.88 -22.82
N GLU A 217 8.27 -29.94 -23.99
CA GLU A 217 8.51 -28.72 -24.80
C GLU A 217 7.15 -28.04 -24.92
N VAL A 218 7.09 -26.80 -24.44
CA VAL A 218 5.85 -26.02 -24.45
C VAL A 218 5.48 -25.75 -25.90
N ASN A 219 4.78 -26.67 -26.50
CA ASN A 219 3.91 -26.37 -27.62
C ASN A 219 2.82 -25.46 -27.04
N VAL A 220 3.06 -24.16 -27.14
CA VAL A 220 2.07 -23.12 -26.88
C VAL A 220 0.96 -23.29 -27.92
N LEU A 221 0.13 -24.31 -27.73
CA LEU A 221 -1.12 -24.42 -28.43
C LEU A 221 -1.99 -23.25 -27.94
N LYS A 222 -2.16 -22.32 -28.86
CA LYS A 222 -3.17 -21.28 -28.81
C LYS A 222 -4.56 -21.89 -28.59
N GLU A 223 -4.88 -22.31 -27.37
CA GLU A 223 -6.25 -22.52 -26.92
C GLU A 223 -6.77 -21.30 -26.18
N SER A 224 -6.71 -20.17 -26.87
CA SER A 224 -7.21 -18.89 -26.38
C SER A 224 -8.73 -18.70 -26.61
N ASN A 225 -9.57 -19.70 -26.62
CA ASN A 225 -10.97 -19.42 -26.97
C ASN A 225 -12.05 -20.28 -26.32
N ARG A 226 -11.89 -20.80 -25.08
CA ARG A 226 -13.00 -21.61 -24.54
C ARG A 226 -13.60 -21.26 -23.19
N PHE A 227 -13.16 -20.25 -22.46
CA PHE A 227 -13.94 -19.78 -21.30
C PHE A 227 -13.86 -18.28 -21.16
N ASN A 228 -14.73 -17.59 -21.91
CA ASN A 228 -15.17 -16.25 -21.53
C ASN A 228 -16.11 -16.36 -20.33
N LEU A 229 -15.59 -16.66 -19.16
CA LEU A 229 -16.24 -16.29 -17.92
C LEU A 229 -15.89 -14.83 -17.67
N SER A 230 -16.76 -13.95 -18.17
CA SER A 230 -16.79 -12.57 -17.72
C SER A 230 -16.97 -12.63 -16.20
N ALA A 231 -15.89 -12.32 -15.47
CA ALA A 231 -15.98 -12.08 -14.05
C ALA A 231 -17.08 -11.03 -13.84
N PRO A 232 -17.98 -11.22 -12.85
CA PRO A 232 -18.93 -10.18 -12.52
C PRO A 232 -18.14 -8.93 -12.21
N ALA A 233 -18.43 -7.84 -12.92
CA ALA A 233 -17.85 -6.55 -12.67
C ALA A 233 -18.01 -6.25 -11.18
N SER A 234 -16.90 -6.22 -10.44
CA SER A 234 -16.91 -5.69 -9.09
C SER A 234 -17.52 -4.29 -9.18
N PRO A 235 -18.48 -3.94 -8.30
CA PRO A 235 -19.14 -2.67 -8.37
C PRO A 235 -18.10 -1.56 -8.27
N SER A 236 -17.94 -0.82 -9.36
CA SER A 236 -17.12 0.37 -9.49
C SER A 236 -17.80 1.54 -8.78
N THR A 237 -17.86 1.52 -7.44
CA THR A 237 -18.60 2.51 -6.65
C THR A 237 -17.70 3.48 -5.90
N GLU A 238 -16.46 3.73 -6.31
CA GLU A 238 -15.63 4.70 -5.58
C GLU A 238 -14.96 5.80 -6.43
N SER A 239 -15.23 5.90 -7.72
CA SER A 239 -14.60 6.94 -8.54
C SER A 239 -15.32 8.29 -8.57
N SER A 240 -16.54 8.40 -8.02
CA SER A 240 -17.30 9.67 -8.04
C SER A 240 -17.14 10.54 -6.79
N GLU A 241 -16.58 10.04 -5.70
CA GLU A 241 -16.52 10.79 -4.44
C GLU A 241 -15.51 11.95 -4.42
N ASN A 242 -14.45 11.88 -5.23
CA ASN A 242 -13.43 12.94 -5.21
C ASN A 242 -13.89 14.25 -5.89
N TYR A 243 -14.89 14.22 -6.77
CA TYR A 243 -15.38 15.43 -7.45
C TYR A 243 -16.50 16.14 -6.68
N THR A 244 -17.24 15.42 -5.87
CA THR A 244 -18.34 16.00 -5.07
C THR A 244 -17.84 16.91 -3.96
N TRP A 245 -16.66 16.65 -3.41
CA TRP A 245 -16.08 17.43 -2.31
C TRP A 245 -15.57 18.81 -2.74
N PHE A 246 -14.90 18.88 -3.90
CA PHE A 246 -14.53 20.19 -4.48
C PHE A 246 -15.77 21.00 -4.81
N SER A 247 -16.83 20.36 -5.27
CA SER A 247 -18.11 21.00 -5.54
C SER A 247 -18.79 21.49 -4.25
N LEU A 248 -18.78 20.71 -3.18
CA LEU A 248 -19.34 21.09 -1.88
C LEU A 248 -18.54 22.24 -1.22
N ILE A 249 -17.22 22.20 -1.27
CA ILE A 249 -16.37 23.28 -0.74
C ILE A 249 -16.59 24.56 -1.56
N ASN A 250 -16.69 24.45 -2.89
CA ASN A 250 -16.99 25.59 -3.75
C ASN A 250 -18.42 26.10 -3.51
N LEU A 251 -19.41 25.23 -3.31
CA LEU A 251 -20.77 25.62 -2.96
C LEU A 251 -20.84 26.31 -1.60
N LEU A 252 -20.10 25.82 -0.61
CA LEU A 252 -19.98 26.41 0.72
C LEU A 252 -19.28 27.78 0.68
N LEU A 253 -18.21 27.89 -0.12
CA LEU A 253 -17.55 29.18 -0.40
C LEU A 253 -18.49 30.15 -1.11
N LEU A 254 -19.32 29.67 -2.04
CA LEU A 254 -20.29 30.47 -2.77
C LEU A 254 -21.44 30.96 -1.87
N ILE A 255 -21.90 30.14 -0.93
CA ILE A 255 -22.90 30.52 0.08
C ILE A 255 -22.34 31.56 1.04
N LEU A 256 -21.08 31.41 1.47
CA LEU A 256 -20.39 32.38 2.31
C LEU A 256 -20.15 33.72 1.60
N THR A 257 -19.93 33.72 0.27
CA THR A 257 -19.69 34.92 -0.51
C THR A 257 -20.97 35.58 -1.04
N SER A 258 -22.12 34.90 -0.99
CA SER A 258 -23.40 35.46 -1.43
C SER A 258 -24.05 36.40 -0.41
N ASN A 259 -23.61 36.34 0.85
CA ASN A 259 -24.10 37.26 1.87
C ASN A 259 -23.35 38.62 1.77
N VAL A 260 -24.03 39.63 1.28
CA VAL A 260 -23.49 40.95 0.85
C VAL A 260 -22.69 41.66 1.97
N ASN A 261 -23.01 41.42 3.25
CA ASN A 261 -22.32 42.01 4.41
C ASN A 261 -20.97 41.35 4.73
N VAL A 262 -20.70 40.12 4.23
CA VAL A 262 -19.45 39.40 4.48
C VAL A 262 -18.37 39.75 3.43
N LYS A 263 -18.79 40.24 2.24
CA LYS A 263 -17.84 40.60 1.16
C LYS A 263 -16.85 41.69 1.56
N SER A 264 -17.27 42.67 2.34
CA SER A 264 -16.41 43.81 2.75
C SER A 264 -15.32 43.37 3.72
N SER A 265 -15.60 42.42 4.62
CA SER A 265 -14.64 41.92 5.60
C SER A 265 -13.64 40.91 5.00
N PHE A 266 -14.04 40.10 3.99
CA PHE A 266 -13.17 39.13 3.36
C PHE A 266 -12.13 39.74 2.41
N ILE A 267 -12.49 40.83 1.73
CA ILE A 267 -11.56 41.56 0.85
C ILE A 267 -10.45 42.22 1.68
N LEU A 268 -10.75 42.70 2.89
CA LEU A 268 -9.79 43.34 3.77
C LEU A 268 -8.72 42.38 4.33
N VAL A 269 -9.08 41.12 4.55
CA VAL A 269 -8.16 40.08 5.06
C VAL A 269 -7.24 39.53 3.95
N PHE A 270 -7.73 39.46 2.70
CA PHE A 270 -6.92 38.97 1.58
C PHE A 270 -5.94 39.96 1.01
N THR A 271 -6.15 41.26 1.25
CA THR A 271 -5.22 42.32 0.83
C THR A 271 -4.11 42.63 1.85
N MET A 272 -4.16 42.03 3.04
CA MET A 272 -3.12 42.18 4.08
C MET A 272 -2.03 41.08 4.09
N PHE A 273 -2.10 40.08 3.22
CA PHE A 273 -1.01 39.12 3.05
C PHE A 273 -0.45 39.24 1.62
N PRO A 274 0.84 39.60 1.47
CA PRO A 274 1.52 39.62 0.19
C PRO A 274 1.80 38.19 -0.34
#